data_356901c8541195b9a611be5a69d64804
#
_entry.id   356901c8541195b9a611be5a69d64804
#
_cell.length_a   1.000
_cell.length_b   1.000
_cell.length_c   1.000
_cell.angle_alpha   90.00
_cell.angle_beta   90.00
_cell.angle_gamma   90.00
#
_symmetry.space_group_name_H-M   'P 1'
#
loop_
_entity.id
_entity.type
_entity.pdbx_description
1 polymer ?
#
loop_
_entity_poly.entity_id
_entity_poly.type
_entity_poly.pdbx_seq_one_letter_code
_entity_poly.pdbx_strand_id
1 'polypeptide(L)'
;MPDFSQILIQAQQMQAEMERAQASLSEQEVTGTAGGGLVTAVLTGGGDLVRLSIDPSVVDPAEVETLEDLIVAAVHDARRAAQDIANDTMGAAANGLAGSLDLSAMGLSLPGFGPESLDQDDDDDD
;
A
#
# COMPACT_ATOMS: atom_id res chain seq x y z
N MET A 1 29.81 -24.89 4.22
CA MET A 1 29.62 -24.26 2.94
C MET A 1 28.18 -23.99 2.71
N PRO A 2 27.80 -22.74 2.41
CA PRO A 2 26.39 -22.47 2.15
C PRO A 2 25.94 -23.21 0.91
N ASP A 3 24.76 -23.77 1.03
CA ASP A 3 24.21 -24.57 -0.03
C ASP A 3 23.47 -23.65 -1.00
N PHE A 4 23.96 -23.52 -2.20
CA PHE A 4 23.33 -22.70 -3.22
C PHE A 4 21.90 -23.14 -3.48
N SER A 5 21.61 -24.42 -3.35
CA SER A 5 20.26 -24.92 -3.56
C SER A 5 19.28 -24.29 -2.60
N GLN A 6 19.67 -24.13 -1.35
CA GLN A 6 18.80 -23.52 -0.36
C GLN A 6 18.58 -22.05 -0.64
N ILE A 7 19.62 -21.36 -1.10
CA ILE A 7 19.48 -19.95 -1.44
C ILE A 7 18.53 -19.78 -2.60
N LEU A 8 18.64 -20.65 -3.60
CA LEU A 8 17.73 -20.59 -4.75
C LEU A 8 16.29 -20.88 -4.35
N ILE A 9 16.10 -21.86 -3.46
CA ILE A 9 14.76 -22.19 -3.00
C ILE A 9 14.16 -21.01 -2.24
N GLN A 10 14.96 -20.37 -1.40
CA GLN A 10 14.47 -19.20 -0.67
C GLN A 10 14.12 -18.05 -1.59
N ALA A 11 14.92 -17.84 -2.62
CA ALA A 11 14.65 -16.79 -3.58
C ALA A 11 13.36 -17.07 -4.34
N GLN A 12 13.14 -18.33 -4.72
CA GLN A 12 11.91 -18.71 -5.40
C GLN A 12 10.70 -18.56 -4.50
N GLN A 13 10.84 -18.92 -3.23
CA GLN A 13 9.74 -18.76 -2.28
C GLN A 13 9.40 -17.28 -2.08
N MET A 14 10.42 -16.45 -2.00
CA MET A 14 10.22 -15.03 -1.84
C MET A 14 9.49 -14.44 -3.03
N GLN A 15 9.90 -14.85 -4.22
CA GLN A 15 9.23 -14.39 -5.44
C GLN A 15 7.78 -14.85 -5.49
N ALA A 16 7.54 -16.09 -5.09
CA ALA A 16 6.18 -16.61 -5.06
C ALA A 16 5.32 -15.86 -4.06
N GLU A 17 5.88 -15.50 -2.93
CA GLU A 17 5.14 -14.73 -1.93
C GLU A 17 4.82 -13.33 -2.42
N MET A 18 5.75 -12.71 -3.13
CA MET A 18 5.49 -11.39 -3.70
C MET A 18 4.40 -11.44 -4.76
N GLU A 19 4.44 -12.46 -5.61
CA GLU A 19 3.40 -12.63 -6.60
C GLU A 19 2.05 -12.87 -5.95
N ARG A 20 2.03 -13.66 -4.89
CA ARG A 20 0.80 -13.95 -4.17
C ARG A 20 0.26 -12.70 -3.49
N ALA A 21 1.16 -11.88 -2.92
CA ALA A 21 0.75 -10.63 -2.30
C ALA A 21 0.15 -9.68 -3.32
N GLN A 22 0.76 -9.58 -4.50
CA GLN A 22 0.22 -8.73 -5.55
C GLN A 22 -1.13 -9.23 -6.05
N ALA A 23 -1.26 -10.55 -6.21
CA ALA A 23 -2.53 -11.13 -6.62
C ALA A 23 -3.61 -10.87 -5.58
N SER A 24 -3.26 -10.99 -4.31
CA SER A 24 -4.19 -10.73 -3.23
C SER A 24 -4.65 -9.26 -3.25
N LEU A 25 -3.73 -8.33 -3.49
CA LEU A 25 -4.08 -6.93 -3.58
C LEU A 25 -5.01 -6.66 -4.75
N SER A 26 -4.76 -7.33 -5.88
CA SER A 26 -5.61 -7.16 -7.05
C SER A 26 -7.03 -7.66 -6.82
N GLU A 27 -7.19 -8.63 -5.95
CA GLU A 27 -8.50 -9.18 -5.65
C GLU A 27 -9.25 -8.37 -4.60
N GLN A 28 -8.54 -7.63 -3.77
CA GLN A 28 -9.19 -6.82 -2.75
C GLN A 28 -9.77 -5.57 -3.37
N GLU A 29 -10.93 -5.19 -2.88
CA GLU A 29 -11.58 -3.96 -3.30
C GLU A 29 -11.60 -2.98 -2.14
N VAL A 30 -11.32 -1.73 -2.45
CA VAL A 30 -11.39 -0.65 -1.48
C VAL A 30 -12.39 0.38 -1.95
N THR A 31 -13.01 1.06 -1.01
CA THR A 31 -14.06 2.01 -1.31
C THR A 31 -13.65 3.39 -0.82
N GLY A 32 -13.85 4.37 -1.67
CA GLY A 32 -13.68 5.77 -1.30
C GLY A 32 -14.96 6.52 -1.56
N THR A 33 -15.22 7.54 -0.76
CA THR A 33 -16.44 8.32 -0.89
C THR A 33 -16.15 9.80 -0.89
N ALA A 34 -17.07 10.56 -1.42
CA ALA A 34 -17.05 12.01 -1.38
C ALA A 34 -18.46 12.54 -1.23
N GLY A 35 -18.57 13.74 -0.70
CA GLY A 35 -19.87 14.38 -0.51
C GLY A 35 -20.76 13.65 0.47
N GLY A 36 -20.18 13.04 1.49
CA GLY A 36 -20.96 12.31 2.47
C GLY A 36 -21.53 11.00 1.96
N GLY A 37 -20.90 10.40 0.95
CA GLY A 37 -21.35 9.14 0.40
C GLY A 37 -22.18 9.29 -0.87
N LEU A 38 -22.33 10.52 -1.37
CA LEU A 38 -23.08 10.74 -2.60
C LEU A 38 -22.35 10.20 -3.82
N VAL A 39 -21.03 10.19 -3.79
CA VAL A 39 -20.20 9.58 -4.83
C VAL A 39 -19.32 8.56 -4.17
N THR A 40 -19.32 7.35 -4.73
CA THR A 40 -18.54 6.23 -4.20
C THR A 40 -17.71 5.65 -5.32
N ALA A 41 -16.40 5.48 -5.07
CA ALA A 41 -15.49 4.85 -6.02
C ALA A 41 -14.99 3.56 -5.40
N VAL A 42 -14.94 2.50 -6.20
CA VAL A 42 -14.41 1.21 -5.77
C VAL A 42 -13.20 0.89 -6.64
N LEU A 43 -12.06 0.73 -5.99
CA LEU A 43 -10.81 0.41 -6.65
C LEU A 43 -10.31 -0.95 -6.15
N THR A 44 -9.49 -1.61 -6.97
CA THR A 44 -8.75 -2.76 -6.47
C THR A 44 -7.60 -2.28 -5.61
N GLY A 45 -7.03 -3.19 -4.83
CA GLY A 45 -5.83 -2.87 -4.07
C GLY A 45 -4.66 -2.48 -4.94
N GLY A 46 -4.69 -2.86 -6.20
CA GLY A 46 -3.67 -2.46 -7.16
C GLY A 46 -3.88 -1.08 -7.77
N GLY A 47 -4.99 -0.42 -7.45
CA GLY A 47 -5.25 0.94 -7.90
C GLY A 47 -6.14 1.06 -9.12
N ASP A 48 -6.75 -0.03 -9.58
CA ASP A 48 -7.64 0.01 -10.73
C ASP A 48 -9.06 0.35 -10.32
N LEU A 49 -9.69 1.24 -11.06
CA LEU A 49 -11.08 1.60 -10.79
C LEU A 49 -12.00 0.52 -11.32
N VAL A 50 -12.78 -0.08 -10.43
CA VAL A 50 -13.69 -1.15 -10.76
C VAL A 50 -15.09 -0.62 -11.00
N ARG A 51 -15.54 0.29 -10.14
CA ARG A 51 -16.92 0.76 -10.18
C ARG A 51 -16.99 2.16 -9.62
N LEU A 52 -17.90 2.92 -10.16
CA LEU A 52 -18.18 4.26 -9.69
C LEU A 52 -19.69 4.37 -9.53
N SER A 53 -20.12 4.84 -8.36
CA SER A 53 -21.53 4.98 -8.04
C SER A 53 -21.80 6.43 -7.72
N ILE A 54 -22.81 6.99 -8.38
CA ILE A 54 -23.16 8.41 -8.22
C ILE A 54 -24.63 8.50 -7.85
N ASP A 55 -24.90 9.21 -6.75
CA ASP A 55 -26.28 9.45 -6.35
C ASP A 55 -26.92 10.43 -7.33
N PRO A 56 -28.12 10.12 -7.81
CA PRO A 56 -28.77 11.04 -8.77
C PRO A 56 -28.97 12.46 -8.26
N SER A 57 -29.01 12.65 -6.96
CA SER A 57 -29.22 13.99 -6.40
C SER A 57 -28.10 14.95 -6.71
N VAL A 58 -26.89 14.44 -7.02
CA VAL A 58 -25.76 15.30 -7.36
C VAL A 58 -25.57 15.47 -8.85
N VAL A 59 -26.44 14.85 -9.65
CA VAL A 59 -26.36 14.97 -11.11
C VAL A 59 -27.24 16.15 -11.54
N ASP A 60 -26.60 17.29 -11.65
CA ASP A 60 -27.27 18.54 -12.01
C ASP A 60 -26.48 19.15 -13.17
N PRO A 61 -27.12 19.34 -14.33
CA PRO A 61 -26.40 19.90 -15.47
C PRO A 61 -25.83 21.30 -15.18
N ALA A 62 -26.39 22.03 -14.22
CA ALA A 62 -25.87 23.33 -13.85
C ALA A 62 -24.67 23.24 -12.91
N GLU A 63 -24.42 22.07 -12.36
CA GLU A 63 -23.39 21.88 -11.34
C GLU A 63 -22.41 20.76 -11.74
N VAL A 64 -22.04 20.70 -13.01
CA VAL A 64 -21.20 19.64 -13.52
C VAL A 64 -19.82 19.69 -12.88
N GLU A 65 -19.29 20.88 -12.62
CA GLU A 65 -18.00 21.03 -11.99
C GLU A 65 -17.98 20.43 -10.59
N THR A 66 -19.04 20.62 -9.84
CA THR A 66 -19.15 20.05 -8.51
C THR A 66 -19.12 18.52 -8.58
N LEU A 67 -19.83 17.96 -9.55
CA LEU A 67 -19.82 16.51 -9.74
C LEU A 67 -18.43 16.00 -10.11
N GLU A 68 -17.74 16.71 -10.99
CA GLU A 68 -16.39 16.34 -11.35
C GLU A 68 -15.46 16.31 -10.14
N ASP A 69 -15.56 17.34 -9.31
CA ASP A 69 -14.74 17.43 -8.12
C ASP A 69 -15.05 16.31 -7.14
N LEU A 70 -16.33 15.96 -7.01
CA LEU A 70 -16.72 14.86 -6.13
C LEU A 70 -16.17 13.53 -6.62
N ILE A 71 -16.21 13.31 -7.92
CA ILE A 71 -15.66 12.06 -8.49
C ILE A 71 -14.18 11.99 -8.23
N VAL A 72 -13.44 13.07 -8.47
CA VAL A 72 -12.01 13.10 -8.24
C VAL A 72 -11.71 12.84 -6.76
N ALA A 73 -12.48 13.46 -5.86
CA ALA A 73 -12.27 13.28 -4.44
C ALA A 73 -12.54 11.84 -4.01
N ALA A 74 -13.58 11.21 -4.54
CA ALA A 74 -13.91 9.83 -4.21
C ALA A 74 -12.82 8.88 -4.68
N VAL A 75 -12.31 9.10 -5.89
CA VAL A 75 -11.24 8.27 -6.44
C VAL A 75 -9.97 8.44 -5.61
N HIS A 76 -9.64 9.67 -5.23
CA HIS A 76 -8.49 9.94 -4.38
C HIS A 76 -8.62 9.25 -3.02
N ASP A 77 -9.82 9.29 -2.44
CA ASP A 77 -10.06 8.65 -1.16
C ASP A 77 -9.88 7.14 -1.27
N ALA A 78 -10.42 6.54 -2.33
CA ALA A 78 -10.25 5.10 -2.57
C ALA A 78 -8.80 4.75 -2.83
N ARG A 79 -8.07 5.59 -3.57
CA ARG A 79 -6.67 5.34 -3.85
C ARG A 79 -5.85 5.38 -2.58
N ARG A 80 -6.15 6.30 -1.69
CA ARG A 80 -5.46 6.36 -0.41
C ARG A 80 -5.70 5.10 0.39
N ALA A 81 -6.95 4.61 0.42
CA ALA A 81 -7.27 3.37 1.10
C ALA A 81 -6.51 2.19 0.48
N ALA A 82 -6.41 2.16 -0.84
CA ALA A 82 -5.65 1.11 -1.51
C ALA A 82 -4.16 1.17 -1.16
N GLN A 83 -3.61 2.36 -1.09
CA GLN A 83 -2.22 2.53 -0.70
C GLN A 83 -1.96 2.09 0.72
N ASP A 84 -2.88 2.38 1.62
CA ASP A 84 -2.75 1.96 3.02
C ASP A 84 -2.72 0.44 3.12
N ILE A 85 -3.60 -0.23 2.38
CA ILE A 85 -3.63 -1.68 2.37
C ILE A 85 -2.36 -2.24 1.76
N ALA A 86 -1.90 -1.66 0.67
CA ALA A 86 -0.66 -2.10 0.03
C ALA A 86 0.53 -1.93 0.96
N ASN A 87 0.60 -0.81 1.66
CA ASN A 87 1.68 -0.57 2.60
C ASN A 87 1.63 -1.56 3.76
N ASP A 88 0.44 -1.83 4.27
CA ASP A 88 0.29 -2.80 5.35
C ASP A 88 0.70 -4.20 4.91
N THR A 89 0.27 -4.60 3.72
CA THR A 89 0.59 -5.92 3.19
C THR A 89 2.09 -6.07 2.94
N MET A 90 2.69 -5.07 2.31
CA MET A 90 4.13 -5.10 2.06
C MET A 90 4.93 -4.97 3.34
N GLY A 91 4.46 -4.15 4.28
CA GLY A 91 5.10 -4.01 5.57
C GLY A 91 5.10 -5.32 6.35
N ALA A 92 3.98 -6.03 6.34
CA ALA A 92 3.89 -7.31 7.00
C ALA A 92 4.82 -8.34 6.37
N ALA A 93 4.90 -8.34 5.04
CA ALA A 93 5.81 -9.25 4.35
C ALA A 93 7.27 -8.92 4.67
N ALA A 94 7.60 -7.64 4.70
CA ALA A 94 8.95 -7.21 5.03
C ALA A 94 9.31 -7.56 6.46
N ASN A 95 8.37 -7.38 7.39
CA ASN A 95 8.61 -7.72 8.78
C ASN A 95 8.79 -9.22 8.97
N GLY A 96 8.00 -10.02 8.26
CA GLY A 96 8.16 -11.46 8.32
C GLY A 96 9.50 -11.90 7.78
N LEU A 97 9.95 -11.29 6.70
CA LEU A 97 11.24 -11.59 6.12
C LEU A 97 12.37 -11.19 7.07
N ALA A 98 12.28 -10.00 7.64
CA ALA A 98 13.30 -9.53 8.56
C ALA A 98 13.39 -10.43 9.78
N GLY A 99 12.25 -10.89 10.28
CA GLY A 99 12.23 -11.79 11.42
C GLY A 99 12.85 -13.13 11.11
N SER A 100 12.61 -13.66 9.91
CA SER A 100 13.15 -14.95 9.55
C SER A 100 14.64 -14.88 9.25
N LEU A 101 15.13 -13.76 8.77
CA LEU A 101 16.56 -13.62 8.50
C LEU A 101 17.39 -13.30 9.73
N ASP A 102 16.76 -12.67 10.71
CA ASP A 102 17.41 -12.33 11.98
C ASP A 102 18.78 -11.68 11.76
N LEU A 103 18.77 -10.59 11.06
CA LEU A 103 20.00 -9.90 10.71
C LEU A 103 20.78 -9.44 11.92
N SER A 104 20.08 -9.13 13.01
CA SER A 104 20.74 -8.71 14.23
C SER A 104 21.60 -9.82 14.82
N ALA A 105 21.11 -11.05 14.78
CA ALA A 105 21.86 -12.18 15.30
C ALA A 105 23.10 -12.45 14.47
N MET A 106 23.07 -12.08 13.20
CA MET A 106 24.23 -12.25 12.33
C MET A 106 25.22 -11.10 12.49
N GLY A 107 24.95 -10.15 13.33
CA GLY A 107 25.84 -9.02 13.52
C GLY A 107 25.71 -7.95 12.46
N LEU A 108 24.71 -8.05 11.62
CA LEU A 108 24.47 -7.06 10.60
C LEU A 108 23.46 -6.05 11.08
N SER A 109 23.79 -4.81 10.95
CA SER A 109 22.87 -3.75 11.30
C SER A 109 22.66 -2.91 10.06
N LEU A 110 21.41 -2.62 9.76
CA LEU A 110 21.06 -1.83 8.59
C LEU A 110 21.00 -0.37 8.99
N PRO A 111 21.95 0.44 8.52
CA PRO A 111 21.90 1.86 8.85
C PRO A 111 20.71 2.51 8.17
N GLY A 112 20.07 3.38 8.89
CA GLY A 112 18.91 4.07 8.38
C GLY A 112 17.59 3.44 8.72
N PHE A 113 17.60 2.26 9.34
CA PHE A 113 16.36 1.59 9.68
C PHE A 113 16.00 1.70 11.15
N GLY A 114 16.78 2.34 11.94
CA GLY A 114 16.47 2.49 13.34
C GLY A 114 16.07 3.90 13.67
N PRO A 115 15.31 4.09 14.73
CA PRO A 115 15.00 5.46 15.18
C PRO A 115 16.23 6.23 15.58
N GLU A 116 17.30 5.52 15.85
CA GLU A 116 18.53 6.18 16.26
C GLU A 116 19.15 7.01 15.17
N SER A 117 19.02 6.56 13.94
CA SER A 117 19.56 7.34 12.84
C SER A 117 18.84 8.65 12.65
N LEU A 118 17.59 8.71 13.00
CA LEU A 118 16.85 9.95 12.94
C LEU A 118 17.27 10.90 14.03
N ASP A 119 17.57 10.37 15.19
CA ASP A 119 18.00 11.20 16.30
C ASP A 119 19.32 11.89 16.01
N GLN A 120 20.19 11.21 15.29
CA GLN A 120 21.48 11.80 14.98
C GLN A 120 21.34 13.00 14.07
N ASP A 121 20.38 12.96 13.20
CA ASP A 121 20.19 14.07 12.30
C ASP A 121 19.82 15.34 13.03
N ASP A 122 19.13 15.20 14.13
CA ASP A 122 18.71 16.36 14.87
C ASP A 122 19.83 17.03 15.61
N ASP A 123 20.86 16.32 15.90
CA ASP A 123 21.93 16.86 16.69
C ASP A 123 22.80 17.82 15.95
N ASP A 124 22.72 17.81 14.66
CA ASP A 124 23.62 18.61 13.88
C ASP A 124 23.26 20.06 13.79
N ASP A 125 22.18 20.43 14.35
CA ASP A 125 21.72 21.77 14.16
C ASP A 125 22.52 22.81 14.84
N ASP A 126 23.32 22.46 15.69
CA ASP A 126 24.04 23.50 16.32
C ASP A 126 25.25 23.95 15.55
#